data_01ff43507e8124f894b959941a38ffd3
#
_entry.id   01ff43507e8124f894b959941a38ffd3
#
_cell.length_a   1.000
_cell.length_b   1.000
_cell.length_c   1.000
_cell.angle_alpha   90.00
_cell.angle_beta   90.00
_cell.angle_gamma   90.00
#
_symmetry.space_group_name_H-M   'P 1'
#
loop_
_entity.id
_entity.type
_entity.pdbx_description
1 polymer ?
#
loop_
_entity_poly.entity_id
_entity_poly.type
_entity_poly.pdbx_seq_one_letter_code
_entity_poly.pdbx_strand_id
1 'polypeptide(L)'
;LIFSLMLISALAKAGGMPLHTWIPDLAAEAPTSVTSYFPAAADKFLGIFKLTIICHILVSFGPTYSLVVAGIGAVTMLFATLTAIIQRDIKRILAFPVIGQVGYMIMGIGIGTPLGIAGGLFHMVNHCMYKMCLFQTSGAVQMRTGTKDLDRLGGLAKKMPVTFTCALIAALSISGIPPFNGFVSKWMIYQAALEVATRNPVYLVFAVVAAITSSFTLAHAIKYAGGVFLGSLPKELEKVK
;
A
#
# COMPACT_ATOMS: atom_id res chain seq x y z
N LEU A 1 24.65 16.09 0.33
CA LEU A 1 24.81 15.24 -0.84
C LEU A 1 24.67 13.74 -0.49
N ILE A 2 25.48 13.21 0.46
CA ILE A 2 25.46 11.78 0.82
C ILE A 2 24.06 11.33 1.27
N PHE A 3 23.42 12.04 2.21
CA PHE A 3 22.06 11.75 2.65
C PHE A 3 21.07 11.72 1.48
N SER A 4 21.12 12.68 0.57
CA SER A 4 20.19 12.74 -0.56
C SER A 4 20.35 11.54 -1.50
N LEU A 5 21.58 11.11 -1.78
CA LEU A 5 21.85 9.93 -2.62
C LEU A 5 21.38 8.64 -1.94
N MET A 6 21.61 8.50 -0.64
CA MET A 6 21.14 7.35 0.13
C MET A 6 19.61 7.32 0.22
N LEU A 7 18.96 8.49 0.42
CA LEU A 7 17.51 8.63 0.44
C LEU A 7 16.89 8.22 -0.91
N ILE A 8 17.43 8.75 -2.03
CA ILE A 8 17.00 8.39 -3.38
C ILE A 8 17.08 6.87 -3.59
N SER A 9 18.19 6.25 -3.18
CA SER A 9 18.36 4.80 -3.29
C SER A 9 17.34 4.00 -2.46
N ALA A 10 17.00 4.47 -1.25
CA ALA A 10 15.99 3.83 -0.42
C ALA A 10 14.57 4.00 -1.00
N LEU A 11 14.24 5.21 -1.48
CA LEU A 11 12.96 5.52 -2.12
C LEU A 11 12.76 4.74 -3.42
N ALA A 12 13.77 4.65 -4.27
CA ALA A 12 13.73 3.87 -5.50
C ALA A 12 13.43 2.40 -5.22
N LYS A 13 14.11 1.83 -4.21
CA LYS A 13 13.90 0.43 -3.80
C LYS A 13 12.53 0.20 -3.17
N ALA A 14 12.07 1.11 -2.31
CA ALA A 14 10.76 1.01 -1.68
C ALA A 14 9.59 1.27 -2.65
N GLY A 15 9.84 2.03 -3.72
CA GLY A 15 8.83 2.52 -4.64
C GLY A 15 8.12 3.79 -4.15
N GLY A 16 8.85 4.67 -3.45
CA GLY A 16 8.36 6.01 -3.09
C GLY A 16 8.40 6.96 -4.29
N MET A 17 7.47 7.92 -4.34
CA MET A 17 7.49 8.94 -5.40
C MET A 17 8.74 9.81 -5.31
N PRO A 18 9.28 10.21 -6.47
CA PRO A 18 8.83 9.98 -7.86
C PRO A 18 9.30 8.64 -8.48
N LEU A 19 10.02 7.79 -7.75
CA LEU A 19 10.73 6.61 -8.24
C LEU A 19 9.88 5.31 -8.16
N HIS A 20 8.58 5.40 -8.38
CA HIS A 20 7.59 4.35 -8.15
C HIS A 20 7.09 3.64 -9.42
N THR A 21 7.37 4.18 -10.62
CA THR A 21 6.72 3.79 -11.89
C THR A 21 6.93 2.33 -12.27
N TRP A 22 8.01 1.72 -11.84
CA TRP A 22 8.31 0.31 -12.09
C TRP A 22 7.33 -0.67 -11.44
N ILE A 23 6.65 -0.28 -10.33
CA ILE A 23 5.75 -1.18 -9.57
C ILE A 23 4.48 -1.53 -10.35
N PRO A 24 3.71 -0.58 -10.92
CA PRO A 24 2.51 -0.90 -11.70
C PRO A 24 2.81 -1.71 -12.95
N ASP A 25 3.93 -1.43 -13.63
CA ASP A 25 4.31 -2.13 -14.85
C ASP A 25 4.76 -3.56 -14.54
N LEU A 26 5.60 -3.74 -13.51
CA LEU A 26 5.97 -5.07 -13.02
C LEU A 26 4.72 -5.87 -12.61
N ALA A 27 3.78 -5.26 -11.90
CA ALA A 27 2.58 -5.96 -11.43
C ALA A 27 1.67 -6.38 -12.59
N ALA A 28 1.56 -5.58 -13.65
CA ALA A 28 0.75 -5.87 -14.81
C ALA A 28 1.28 -7.05 -15.65
N GLU A 29 2.60 -7.10 -15.83
CA GLU A 29 3.24 -8.02 -16.79
C GLU A 29 3.83 -9.29 -16.13
N ALA A 30 4.30 -9.20 -14.89
CA ALA A 30 4.95 -10.33 -14.25
C ALA A 30 3.94 -11.42 -13.80
N PRO A 31 4.40 -12.69 -13.72
CA PRO A 31 3.62 -13.78 -13.13
C PRO A 31 3.21 -13.47 -11.69
N THR A 32 2.08 -14.04 -11.26
CA THR A 32 1.52 -13.80 -9.92
C THR A 32 2.48 -14.17 -8.79
N SER A 33 3.27 -15.23 -8.95
CA SER A 33 4.30 -15.62 -7.99
C SER A 33 5.34 -14.51 -7.77
N VAL A 34 5.74 -13.81 -8.83
CA VAL A 34 6.66 -12.68 -8.76
C VAL A 34 5.99 -11.47 -8.13
N THR A 35 4.76 -11.13 -8.57
CA THR A 35 4.05 -9.94 -8.06
C THR A 35 3.64 -10.08 -6.60
N SER A 36 3.30 -11.28 -6.14
CA SER A 36 2.97 -11.53 -4.74
C SER A 36 4.18 -11.47 -3.80
N TYR A 37 5.38 -11.72 -4.32
CA TYR A 37 6.60 -11.69 -3.51
C TYR A 37 7.36 -10.36 -3.64
N PHE A 38 7.67 -9.91 -4.87
CA PHE A 38 8.60 -8.82 -5.10
C PHE A 38 8.01 -7.44 -4.75
N PRO A 39 6.98 -6.90 -5.45
CA PRO A 39 6.42 -5.59 -5.11
C PRO A 39 5.56 -5.61 -3.85
N ALA A 40 5.07 -6.78 -3.41
CA ALA A 40 4.27 -6.88 -2.20
C ALA A 40 5.11 -6.90 -0.92
N ALA A 41 6.27 -7.57 -0.92
CA ALA A 41 7.04 -7.85 0.30
C ALA A 41 8.52 -7.44 0.19
N ALA A 42 9.32 -8.13 -0.64
CA ALA A 42 10.78 -8.06 -0.60
C ALA A 42 11.34 -6.64 -0.74
N ASP A 43 10.83 -5.86 -1.69
CA ASP A 43 11.28 -4.48 -1.90
C ASP A 43 10.96 -3.56 -0.74
N LYS A 44 9.84 -3.82 -0.02
CA LYS A 44 9.42 -3.02 1.13
C LYS A 44 10.35 -3.28 2.30
N PHE A 45 10.66 -4.54 2.60
CA PHE A 45 11.65 -4.87 3.63
C PHE A 45 12.98 -4.19 3.33
N LEU A 46 13.50 -4.35 2.13
CA LEU A 46 14.80 -3.79 1.76
C LEU A 46 14.79 -2.26 1.73
N GLY A 47 13.79 -1.64 1.09
CA GLY A 47 13.73 -0.20 0.91
C GLY A 47 13.41 0.56 2.20
N ILE A 48 12.40 0.12 2.94
CA ILE A 48 11.94 0.78 4.17
C ILE A 48 12.91 0.54 5.32
N PHE A 49 13.44 -0.68 5.46
CA PHE A 49 14.47 -0.95 6.45
C PHE A 49 15.75 -0.14 6.20
N LYS A 50 16.18 -0.04 4.93
CA LYS A 50 17.28 0.83 4.53
C LYS A 50 17.01 2.29 4.88
N LEU A 51 15.79 2.79 4.62
CA LEU A 51 15.39 4.15 4.99
C LEU A 51 15.51 4.38 6.50
N THR A 52 15.06 3.42 7.30
CA THR A 52 15.16 3.50 8.77
C THR A 52 16.61 3.60 9.23
N ILE A 53 17.51 2.77 8.68
CA ILE A 53 18.94 2.82 9.00
C ILE A 53 19.54 4.17 8.61
N ILE A 54 19.24 4.68 7.42
CA ILE A 54 19.75 5.96 6.94
C ILE A 54 19.32 7.10 7.88
N CYS A 55 18.03 7.16 8.20
CA CYS A 55 17.48 8.27 8.97
C CYS A 55 17.88 8.26 10.45
N HIS A 56 18.01 7.07 11.07
CA HIS A 56 18.11 6.98 12.52
C HIS A 56 19.42 6.37 13.03
N ILE A 57 20.27 5.83 12.15
CA ILE A 57 21.56 5.23 12.54
C ILE A 57 22.73 5.96 11.88
N LEU A 58 22.64 6.24 10.57
CA LEU A 58 23.78 6.77 9.81
C LEU A 58 23.87 8.28 9.77
N VAL A 59 22.75 8.98 9.98
CA VAL A 59 22.67 10.44 9.83
C VAL A 59 22.07 11.06 11.10
N SER A 60 22.56 12.24 11.49
CA SER A 60 21.92 13.08 12.51
C SER A 60 20.59 13.60 11.95
N PHE A 61 19.49 12.90 12.28
CA PHE A 61 18.17 13.15 11.74
C PHE A 61 17.50 14.34 12.42
N GLY A 62 17.77 15.52 11.88
CA GLY A 62 17.23 16.79 12.41
C GLY A 62 15.80 17.09 11.89
N PRO A 63 15.15 18.13 12.45
CA PRO A 63 13.77 18.50 12.10
C PRO A 63 13.53 18.76 10.61
N THR A 64 14.51 19.31 9.90
CA THR A 64 14.41 19.58 8.46
C THR A 64 14.35 18.29 7.66
N TYR A 65 15.19 17.30 7.97
CA TYR A 65 15.17 15.99 7.31
C TYR A 65 13.88 15.23 7.63
N SER A 66 13.42 15.31 8.87
CA SER A 66 12.13 14.74 9.31
C SER A 66 10.98 15.30 8.47
N LEU A 67 10.89 16.60 8.34
CA LEU A 67 9.84 17.26 7.54
C LEU A 67 9.88 16.85 6.08
N VAL A 68 11.07 16.80 5.47
CA VAL A 68 11.23 16.40 4.06
C VAL A 68 10.82 14.95 3.84
N VAL A 69 11.31 14.03 4.67
CA VAL A 69 10.99 12.59 4.51
C VAL A 69 9.51 12.33 4.78
N ALA A 70 8.94 12.91 5.84
CA ALA A 70 7.51 12.77 6.13
C ALA A 70 6.64 13.37 5.01
N GLY A 71 7.05 14.52 4.45
CA GLY A 71 6.38 15.16 3.31
C GLY A 71 6.41 14.30 2.05
N ILE A 72 7.54 13.68 1.72
CA ILE A 72 7.63 12.71 0.61
C ILE A 72 6.65 11.56 0.84
N GLY A 73 6.54 11.05 2.06
CA GLY A 73 5.57 10.03 2.44
C GLY A 73 4.12 10.47 2.21
N ALA A 74 3.77 11.69 2.66
CA ALA A 74 2.42 12.25 2.51
C ALA A 74 2.04 12.43 1.02
N VAL A 75 2.93 12.96 0.21
CA VAL A 75 2.72 13.11 -1.25
C VAL A 75 2.58 11.74 -1.90
N THR A 76 3.47 10.80 -1.59
CA THR A 76 3.46 9.44 -2.15
C THR A 76 2.13 8.74 -1.88
N MET A 77 1.63 8.78 -0.63
CA MET A 77 0.39 8.08 -0.28
C MET A 77 -0.84 8.67 -0.98
N LEU A 78 -0.93 9.98 -1.06
CA LEU A 78 -2.09 10.66 -1.64
C LEU A 78 -2.19 10.39 -3.15
N PHE A 79 -1.14 10.71 -3.91
CA PHE A 79 -1.17 10.59 -5.36
C PHE A 79 -1.32 9.14 -5.84
N ALA A 80 -0.59 8.21 -5.22
CA ALA A 80 -0.69 6.80 -5.60
C ALA A 80 -2.08 6.22 -5.35
N THR A 81 -2.72 6.60 -4.25
CA THR A 81 -4.04 6.08 -3.89
C THR A 81 -5.14 6.66 -4.78
N LEU A 82 -5.03 7.95 -5.14
CA LEU A 82 -5.94 8.57 -6.13
C LEU A 82 -5.82 7.88 -7.50
N THR A 83 -4.59 7.59 -7.94
CA THR A 83 -4.34 6.91 -9.22
C THR A 83 -4.91 5.48 -9.22
N ALA A 84 -4.96 4.80 -8.06
CA ALA A 84 -5.55 3.47 -7.95
C ALA A 84 -7.05 3.44 -8.32
N ILE A 85 -7.79 4.51 -8.00
CA ILE A 85 -9.25 4.57 -8.20
C ILE A 85 -9.63 4.51 -9.68
N ILE A 86 -8.81 5.08 -10.57
CA ILE A 86 -9.10 5.13 -12.01
C ILE A 86 -8.68 3.86 -12.77
N GLN A 87 -7.92 2.95 -12.14
CA GLN A 87 -7.45 1.74 -12.81
C GLN A 87 -8.60 0.74 -13.07
N ARG A 88 -8.47 -0.06 -14.15
CA ARG A 88 -9.41 -1.13 -14.52
C ARG A 88 -8.76 -2.51 -14.53
N ASP A 89 -7.47 -2.61 -14.68
CA ASP A 89 -6.72 -3.86 -14.53
C ASP A 89 -6.61 -4.23 -13.05
N ILE A 90 -7.05 -5.45 -12.67
CA ILE A 90 -7.07 -5.89 -11.25
C ILE A 90 -5.68 -5.92 -10.61
N LYS A 91 -4.63 -6.20 -11.37
CA LYS A 91 -3.25 -6.14 -10.85
C LYS A 91 -2.78 -4.69 -10.66
N ARG A 92 -3.14 -3.77 -11.57
CA ARG A 92 -2.82 -2.34 -11.42
C ARG A 92 -3.61 -1.70 -10.28
N ILE A 93 -4.90 -2.06 -10.10
CA ILE A 93 -5.70 -1.66 -8.93
C ILE A 93 -5.02 -2.05 -7.62
N LEU A 94 -4.32 -3.18 -7.59
CA LEU A 94 -3.57 -3.62 -6.41
C LEU A 94 -2.16 -3.00 -6.32
N ALA A 95 -1.53 -2.64 -7.44
CA ALA A 95 -0.16 -2.13 -7.49
C ALA A 95 -0.05 -0.67 -7.03
N PHE A 96 -0.94 0.22 -7.47
CA PHE A 96 -0.89 1.62 -7.05
C PHE A 96 -1.06 1.81 -5.54
N PRO A 97 -1.97 1.09 -4.85
CA PRO A 97 -2.01 1.16 -3.40
C PRO A 97 -0.77 0.59 -2.69
N VAL A 98 0.05 -0.27 -3.34
CA VAL A 98 1.36 -0.64 -2.77
C VAL A 98 2.19 0.60 -2.54
N ILE A 99 2.27 1.49 -3.55
CA ILE A 99 2.98 2.76 -3.47
C ILE A 99 2.36 3.66 -2.39
N GLY A 100 1.04 3.73 -2.32
CA GLY A 100 0.34 4.49 -1.29
C GLY A 100 0.66 4.01 0.13
N GLN A 101 0.71 2.70 0.36
CA GLN A 101 1.08 2.17 1.68
C GLN A 101 2.57 2.41 2.01
N VAL A 102 3.46 2.41 1.01
CA VAL A 102 4.86 2.85 1.19
C VAL A 102 4.92 4.29 1.69
N GLY A 103 4.03 5.16 1.21
CA GLY A 103 3.92 6.53 1.71
C GLY A 103 3.66 6.61 3.22
N TYR A 104 2.77 5.75 3.76
CA TYR A 104 2.57 5.64 5.22
C TYR A 104 3.84 5.22 5.97
N MET A 105 4.58 4.24 5.44
CA MET A 105 5.82 3.77 6.04
C MET A 105 6.87 4.87 6.05
N ILE A 106 7.06 5.56 4.91
CA ILE A 106 8.00 6.68 4.77
C ILE A 106 7.62 7.80 5.74
N MET A 107 6.34 8.16 5.83
CA MET A 107 5.86 9.19 6.74
C MET A 107 6.10 8.80 8.20
N GLY A 108 5.77 7.58 8.61
CA GLY A 108 5.98 7.10 9.97
C GLY A 108 7.46 7.17 10.40
N ILE A 109 8.37 6.70 9.53
CA ILE A 109 9.82 6.77 9.77
C ILE A 109 10.32 8.22 9.74
N GLY A 110 9.81 9.01 8.79
CA GLY A 110 10.18 10.42 8.62
C GLY A 110 9.78 11.32 9.78
N ILE A 111 8.70 11.00 10.50
CA ILE A 111 8.30 11.71 11.72
C ILE A 111 9.40 11.61 12.79
N GLY A 112 10.12 10.50 12.88
CA GLY A 112 11.29 10.35 13.74
C GLY A 112 10.98 10.09 15.21
N THR A 113 9.72 10.03 15.64
CA THR A 113 9.37 9.61 17.00
C THR A 113 9.43 8.09 17.14
N PRO A 114 9.69 7.55 18.35
CA PRO A 114 9.67 6.10 18.57
C PRO A 114 8.37 5.44 18.10
N LEU A 115 7.22 6.10 18.35
CA LEU A 115 5.91 5.63 17.92
C LEU A 115 5.76 5.65 16.39
N GLY A 116 6.27 6.69 15.72
CA GLY A 116 6.25 6.80 14.25
C GLY A 116 7.11 5.74 13.58
N ILE A 117 8.32 5.51 14.07
CA ILE A 117 9.22 4.47 13.58
C ILE A 117 8.60 3.08 13.77
N ALA A 118 8.12 2.79 14.98
CA ALA A 118 7.44 1.52 15.28
C ALA A 118 6.20 1.32 14.39
N GLY A 119 5.37 2.37 14.23
CA GLY A 119 4.19 2.35 13.36
C GLY A 119 4.55 2.09 11.89
N GLY A 120 5.59 2.76 11.37
CA GLY A 120 6.07 2.58 9.99
C GLY A 120 6.60 1.17 9.72
N LEU A 121 7.42 0.63 10.63
CA LEU A 121 7.93 -0.74 10.53
C LEU A 121 6.84 -1.80 10.72
N PHE A 122 5.93 -1.60 11.67
CA PHE A 122 4.79 -2.50 11.84
C PHE A 122 3.85 -2.46 10.64
N HIS A 123 3.66 -1.27 10.05
CA HIS A 123 2.89 -1.15 8.81
C HIS A 123 3.54 -1.88 7.64
N MET A 124 4.86 -1.89 7.56
CA MET A 124 5.62 -2.65 6.56
C MET A 124 5.34 -4.15 6.66
N VAL A 125 5.40 -4.72 7.88
CA VAL A 125 5.10 -6.15 8.10
C VAL A 125 3.65 -6.47 7.73
N ASN A 126 2.69 -5.70 8.22
CA ASN A 126 1.28 -5.86 7.92
C ASN A 126 1.00 -5.77 6.42
N HIS A 127 1.62 -4.79 5.75
CA HIS A 127 1.52 -4.59 4.31
C HIS A 127 1.94 -5.83 3.53
N CYS A 128 3.06 -6.44 3.87
CA CYS A 128 3.53 -7.64 3.20
C CYS A 128 2.47 -8.76 3.26
N MET A 129 1.89 -8.99 4.43
CA MET A 129 0.90 -10.06 4.63
C MET A 129 -0.36 -9.86 3.76
N TYR A 130 -1.04 -8.72 3.87
CA TYR A 130 -2.28 -8.52 3.12
C TYR A 130 -2.04 -8.29 1.63
N LYS A 131 -0.90 -7.73 1.23
CA LYS A 131 -0.59 -7.54 -0.21
C LYS A 131 -0.24 -8.83 -0.91
N MET A 132 0.54 -9.69 -0.28
CA MET A 132 0.80 -11.04 -0.81
C MET A 132 -0.53 -11.79 -1.03
N CYS A 133 -1.43 -11.75 -0.06
CA CYS A 133 -2.75 -12.35 -0.16
C CYS A 133 -3.57 -11.75 -1.32
N LEU A 134 -3.63 -10.42 -1.45
CA LEU A 134 -4.37 -9.74 -2.52
C LEU A 134 -3.83 -10.07 -3.92
N PHE A 135 -2.51 -10.11 -4.12
CA PHE A 135 -1.94 -10.49 -5.40
C PHE A 135 -2.19 -11.97 -5.72
N GLN A 136 -2.12 -12.86 -4.73
CA GLN A 136 -2.44 -14.27 -4.93
C GLN A 136 -3.91 -14.47 -5.28
N THR A 137 -4.83 -13.76 -4.62
CA THR A 137 -6.27 -13.82 -4.98
C THR A 137 -6.53 -13.27 -6.38
N SER A 138 -5.85 -12.18 -6.79
CA SER A 138 -5.96 -11.67 -8.16
C SER A 138 -5.41 -12.65 -9.19
N GLY A 139 -4.32 -13.34 -8.87
CA GLY A 139 -3.75 -14.40 -9.71
C GLY A 139 -4.68 -15.60 -9.86
N ALA A 140 -5.29 -16.05 -8.76
CA ALA A 140 -6.28 -17.13 -8.80
C ALA A 140 -7.49 -16.74 -9.67
N VAL A 141 -7.97 -15.50 -9.59
CA VAL A 141 -9.04 -14.99 -10.47
C VAL A 141 -8.58 -15.01 -11.92
N GLN A 142 -7.41 -14.46 -12.23
CA GLN A 142 -6.88 -14.44 -13.61
C GLN A 142 -6.71 -15.85 -14.19
N MET A 143 -6.21 -16.79 -13.40
CA MET A 143 -6.05 -18.19 -13.85
C MET A 143 -7.39 -18.88 -14.17
N ARG A 144 -8.43 -18.57 -13.40
CA ARG A 144 -9.76 -19.20 -13.60
C ARG A 144 -10.60 -18.54 -14.69
N THR A 145 -10.46 -17.21 -14.85
CA THR A 145 -11.29 -16.43 -15.77
C THR A 145 -10.60 -16.11 -17.10
N GLY A 146 -9.26 -16.22 -17.15
CA GLY A 146 -8.47 -15.83 -18.32
C GLY A 146 -8.36 -14.31 -18.53
N THR A 147 -8.92 -13.48 -17.63
CA THR A 147 -8.92 -12.03 -17.77
C THR A 147 -8.44 -11.31 -16.50
N LYS A 148 -7.84 -10.14 -16.67
CA LYS A 148 -7.49 -9.20 -15.61
C LYS A 148 -8.28 -7.89 -15.69
N ASP A 149 -9.20 -7.79 -16.64
CA ASP A 149 -10.05 -6.62 -16.85
C ASP A 149 -11.25 -6.66 -15.89
N LEU A 150 -11.34 -5.66 -15.00
CA LEU A 150 -12.40 -5.55 -14.00
C LEU A 150 -13.79 -5.45 -14.63
N ASP A 151 -13.92 -4.81 -15.80
CA ASP A 151 -15.21 -4.63 -16.46
C ASP A 151 -15.77 -5.95 -17.04
N ARG A 152 -14.92 -6.98 -17.16
CA ARG A 152 -15.29 -8.35 -17.60
C ARG A 152 -15.42 -9.33 -16.44
N LEU A 153 -15.27 -8.87 -15.20
CA LEU A 153 -15.38 -9.68 -13.98
C LEU A 153 -16.68 -9.34 -13.23
N GLY A 154 -17.08 -10.20 -12.30
CA GLY A 154 -18.23 -10.02 -11.42
C GLY A 154 -18.79 -11.35 -10.92
N GLY A 155 -19.47 -11.33 -9.78
CA GLY A 155 -20.25 -12.46 -9.27
C GLY A 155 -19.45 -13.71 -8.88
N LEU A 156 -18.12 -13.64 -8.78
CA LEU A 156 -17.25 -14.80 -8.55
C LEU A 156 -17.29 -15.32 -7.10
N ALA A 157 -17.93 -14.61 -6.15
CA ALA A 157 -17.95 -15.02 -4.74
C ALA A 157 -18.48 -16.44 -4.54
N LYS A 158 -19.54 -16.83 -5.26
CA LYS A 158 -20.13 -18.17 -5.18
C LYS A 158 -19.28 -19.25 -5.85
N LYS A 159 -18.49 -18.89 -6.87
CA LYS A 159 -17.62 -19.81 -7.61
C LYS A 159 -16.24 -19.98 -6.94
N MET A 160 -15.79 -18.97 -6.24
CA MET A 160 -14.48 -18.91 -5.57
C MET A 160 -14.60 -18.40 -4.12
N PRO A 161 -15.37 -19.11 -3.24
CA PRO A 161 -15.70 -18.59 -1.92
C PRO A 161 -14.46 -18.39 -1.02
N VAL A 162 -13.51 -19.31 -1.06
CA VAL A 162 -12.25 -19.20 -0.29
C VAL A 162 -11.43 -17.98 -0.75
N THR A 163 -11.27 -17.83 -2.07
CA THR A 163 -10.56 -16.69 -2.66
C THR A 163 -11.24 -15.38 -2.31
N PHE A 164 -12.57 -15.32 -2.35
CA PHE A 164 -13.34 -14.15 -1.95
C PHE A 164 -13.13 -13.80 -0.47
N THR A 165 -13.21 -14.78 0.43
CA THR A 165 -13.01 -14.56 1.86
C THR A 165 -11.60 -14.02 2.15
N CYS A 166 -10.57 -14.63 1.54
CA CYS A 166 -9.20 -14.14 1.67
C CYS A 166 -9.03 -12.71 1.13
N ALA A 167 -9.61 -12.43 -0.06
CA ALA A 167 -9.57 -11.09 -0.66
C ALA A 167 -10.27 -10.06 0.23
N LEU A 168 -11.44 -10.40 0.80
CA LEU A 168 -12.22 -9.52 1.67
C LEU A 168 -11.46 -9.19 2.96
N ILE A 169 -10.93 -10.20 3.65
CA ILE A 169 -10.14 -10.00 4.88
C ILE A 169 -8.92 -9.11 4.59
N ALA A 170 -8.18 -9.39 3.53
CA ALA A 170 -7.02 -8.59 3.15
C ALA A 170 -7.40 -7.17 2.72
N ALA A 171 -8.54 -6.98 2.05
CA ALA A 171 -9.08 -5.67 1.65
C ALA A 171 -9.52 -4.83 2.87
N LEU A 172 -10.15 -5.43 3.86
CA LEU A 172 -10.50 -4.76 5.12
C LEU A 172 -9.25 -4.41 5.94
N SER A 173 -8.26 -5.30 5.96
CA SER A 173 -6.99 -5.06 6.63
C SER A 173 -6.22 -3.88 6.04
N ILE A 174 -6.01 -3.83 4.72
CA ILE A 174 -5.30 -2.71 4.07
C ILE A 174 -6.05 -1.39 4.23
N SER A 175 -7.37 -1.42 4.28
CA SER A 175 -8.21 -0.23 4.49
C SER A 175 -8.04 0.38 5.88
N GLY A 176 -7.54 -0.40 6.84
CA GLY A 176 -7.37 0.04 8.22
C GLY A 176 -8.68 0.07 8.99
N ILE A 177 -9.53 -0.93 8.78
CA ILE A 177 -10.79 -1.09 9.53
C ILE A 177 -10.52 -1.91 10.80
N PRO A 178 -11.01 -1.50 11.98
CA PRO A 178 -10.96 -2.34 13.16
C PRO A 178 -11.77 -3.64 12.97
N PRO A 179 -11.35 -4.78 13.48
CA PRO A 179 -10.20 -5.03 14.35
C PRO A 179 -8.91 -5.47 13.62
N PHE A 180 -8.79 -5.22 12.33
CA PHE A 180 -7.67 -5.72 11.54
C PHE A 180 -6.35 -4.99 11.86
N ASN A 181 -5.23 -5.69 11.60
CA ASN A 181 -3.88 -5.24 11.90
C ASN A 181 -3.47 -3.93 11.17
N GLY A 182 -4.02 -3.69 9.97
CA GLY A 182 -3.79 -2.44 9.23
C GLY A 182 -4.29 -1.20 9.96
N PHE A 183 -5.38 -1.31 10.75
CA PHE A 183 -5.85 -0.22 11.60
C PHE A 183 -4.81 0.16 12.64
N VAL A 184 -4.27 -0.80 13.39
CA VAL A 184 -3.34 -0.53 14.49
C VAL A 184 -2.10 0.20 13.97
N SER A 185 -1.48 -0.27 12.89
CA SER A 185 -0.28 0.36 12.35
C SER A 185 -0.53 1.77 11.79
N LYS A 186 -1.65 2.00 11.11
CA LYS A 186 -2.03 3.35 10.65
C LYS A 186 -2.31 4.28 11.83
N TRP A 187 -3.02 3.79 12.84
CA TRP A 187 -3.33 4.55 14.05
C TRP A 187 -2.07 5.01 14.77
N MET A 188 -1.06 4.15 14.90
CA MET A 188 0.25 4.54 15.46
C MET A 188 0.90 5.68 14.68
N ILE A 189 0.85 5.64 13.33
CA ILE A 189 1.41 6.70 12.48
C ILE A 189 0.64 8.01 12.65
N TYR A 190 -0.71 7.96 12.76
CA TYR A 190 -1.52 9.16 13.00
C TYR A 190 -1.20 9.78 14.36
N GLN A 191 -1.12 8.97 15.41
CA GLN A 191 -0.77 9.45 16.75
C GLN A 191 0.63 10.09 16.77
N ALA A 192 1.61 9.50 16.10
CA ALA A 192 2.95 10.06 15.98
C ALA A 192 2.95 11.42 15.26
N ALA A 193 2.16 11.57 14.20
CA ALA A 193 2.03 12.84 13.50
C ALA A 193 1.35 13.91 14.37
N LEU A 194 0.30 13.55 15.10
CA LEU A 194 -0.41 14.44 16.02
C LEU A 194 0.48 14.86 17.21
N GLU A 195 1.32 13.97 17.73
CA GLU A 195 2.28 14.28 18.78
C GLU A 195 3.26 15.39 18.34
N VAL A 196 3.83 15.28 17.14
CA VAL A 196 4.75 16.27 16.61
C VAL A 196 4.03 17.54 16.16
N ALA A 197 2.76 17.45 15.77
CA ALA A 197 1.93 18.61 15.37
C ALA A 197 1.81 19.67 16.48
N THR A 198 1.93 19.29 17.74
CA THR A 198 1.97 20.23 18.88
C THR A 198 3.14 21.21 18.84
N ARG A 199 4.25 20.79 18.17
CA ARG A 199 5.47 21.59 18.02
C ARG A 199 5.59 22.18 16.61
N ASN A 200 5.08 21.49 15.59
CA ASN A 200 5.10 21.94 14.19
C ASN A 200 3.76 21.61 13.51
N PRO A 201 2.89 22.60 13.28
CA PRO A 201 1.54 22.41 12.73
C PRO A 201 1.48 21.72 11.36
N VAL A 202 2.59 21.70 10.59
CA VAL A 202 2.64 21.02 9.29
C VAL A 202 2.36 19.51 9.42
N TYR A 203 2.74 18.90 10.55
CA TYR A 203 2.46 17.49 10.80
C TYR A 203 0.96 17.19 11.00
N LEU A 204 0.16 18.20 11.40
CA LEU A 204 -1.30 18.05 11.38
C LEU A 204 -1.82 17.86 9.95
N VAL A 205 -1.27 18.60 8.99
CA VAL A 205 -1.62 18.42 7.57
C VAL A 205 -1.27 17.01 7.12
N PHE A 206 -0.11 16.49 7.51
CA PHE A 206 0.27 15.10 7.17
C PHE A 206 -0.67 14.06 7.79
N ALA A 207 -1.10 14.26 9.04
CA ALA A 207 -2.10 13.39 9.68
C ALA A 207 -3.44 13.41 8.94
N VAL A 208 -3.92 14.59 8.54
CA VAL A 208 -5.16 14.75 7.76
C VAL A 208 -5.04 14.08 6.39
N VAL A 209 -3.93 14.30 5.67
CA VAL A 209 -3.66 13.64 4.38
C VAL A 209 -3.68 12.12 4.54
N ALA A 210 -3.06 11.60 5.60
CA ALA A 210 -3.04 10.17 5.87
C ALA A 210 -4.46 9.61 6.15
N ALA A 211 -5.28 10.33 6.92
CA ALA A 211 -6.67 9.92 7.18
C ALA A 211 -7.52 9.92 5.90
N ILE A 212 -7.43 10.97 5.09
CA ILE A 212 -8.11 11.07 3.78
C ILE A 212 -7.67 9.94 2.86
N THR A 213 -6.36 9.66 2.79
CA THR A 213 -5.81 8.57 1.98
C THR A 213 -6.33 7.21 2.43
N SER A 214 -6.59 7.02 3.74
CA SER A 214 -7.19 5.77 4.23
C SER A 214 -8.60 5.56 3.70
N SER A 215 -9.40 6.62 3.56
CA SER A 215 -10.73 6.56 2.95
C SER A 215 -10.67 6.18 1.46
N PHE A 216 -9.71 6.72 0.71
CA PHE A 216 -9.47 6.31 -0.67
C PHE A 216 -8.95 4.88 -0.77
N THR A 217 -8.17 4.43 0.22
CA THR A 217 -7.74 3.03 0.31
C THR A 217 -8.94 2.10 0.44
N LEU A 218 -9.93 2.45 1.26
CA LEU A 218 -11.17 1.69 1.37
C LEU A 218 -11.94 1.70 0.04
N ALA A 219 -12.04 2.83 -0.65
CA ALA A 219 -12.75 2.94 -1.92
C ALA A 219 -12.19 1.99 -2.99
N HIS A 220 -10.86 1.97 -3.19
CA HIS A 220 -10.28 1.03 -4.16
C HIS A 220 -10.34 -0.44 -3.70
N ALA A 221 -10.32 -0.71 -2.38
CA ALA A 221 -10.47 -2.06 -1.85
C ALA A 221 -11.89 -2.59 -2.09
N ILE A 222 -12.91 -1.74 -1.90
CA ILE A 222 -14.30 -2.05 -2.27
C ILE A 222 -14.43 -2.23 -3.78
N LYS A 223 -13.80 -1.36 -4.58
CA LYS A 223 -13.79 -1.49 -6.05
C LYS A 223 -13.22 -2.83 -6.49
N TYR A 224 -12.10 -3.28 -5.91
CA TYR A 224 -11.50 -4.57 -6.21
C TYR A 224 -12.39 -5.73 -5.77
N ALA A 225 -12.74 -5.81 -4.48
CA ALA A 225 -13.51 -6.93 -3.94
C ALA A 225 -14.93 -6.96 -4.50
N GLY A 226 -15.58 -5.81 -4.63
CA GLY A 226 -16.94 -5.68 -5.18
C GLY A 226 -16.98 -5.99 -6.68
N GLY A 227 -16.11 -5.39 -7.46
CA GLY A 227 -16.10 -5.57 -8.91
C GLY A 227 -15.70 -6.97 -9.36
N VAL A 228 -14.82 -7.65 -8.62
CA VAL A 228 -14.41 -9.03 -8.95
C VAL A 228 -15.39 -10.07 -8.44
N PHE A 229 -15.85 -9.96 -7.19
CA PHE A 229 -16.53 -11.05 -6.52
C PHE A 229 -18.03 -10.85 -6.37
N LEU A 230 -18.52 -9.60 -6.36
CA LEU A 230 -19.94 -9.29 -6.17
C LEU A 230 -20.60 -8.90 -7.51
N GLY A 231 -21.94 -8.71 -7.47
CA GLY A 231 -22.72 -8.37 -8.65
C GLY A 231 -23.13 -9.59 -9.49
N SER A 232 -23.48 -9.35 -10.76
CA SER A 232 -23.90 -10.38 -11.70
C SER A 232 -22.70 -11.09 -12.33
N LEU A 233 -22.80 -12.43 -12.44
CA LEU A 233 -21.79 -13.24 -13.14
C LEU A 233 -21.96 -13.04 -14.65
N PRO A 234 -20.92 -12.58 -15.38
CA PRO A 234 -20.97 -12.52 -16.85
C PRO A 234 -21.17 -13.90 -17.47
N LYS A 235 -21.96 -13.99 -18.53
CA LYS A 235 -22.25 -15.26 -19.23
C LYS A 235 -21.00 -16.02 -19.65
N GLU A 236 -19.95 -15.29 -20.03
CA GLU A 236 -18.65 -15.86 -20.42
C GLU A 236 -17.98 -16.64 -19.27
N LEU A 237 -18.27 -16.26 -18.01
CA LEU A 237 -17.69 -16.84 -16.80
C LEU A 237 -18.56 -17.91 -16.12
N GLU A 238 -19.73 -18.24 -16.68
CA GLU A 238 -20.60 -19.30 -16.12
C GLU A 238 -19.90 -20.67 -16.08
N LYS A 239 -18.97 -20.91 -17.01
CA LYS A 239 -18.19 -22.15 -17.10
C LYS A 239 -17.03 -22.25 -16.08
N VAL A 240 -16.73 -21.18 -15.34
CA VAL A 240 -15.72 -21.18 -14.28
C VAL A 240 -16.20 -22.10 -13.16
N LYS A 241 -15.42 -23.15 -12.90
CA LYS A 241 -15.69 -24.13 -11.83
C LYS A 241 -15.01 -23.72 -10.53
#